data_4cd4e48f46868acc3912dd61970e2b6c
#
_entry.id   4cd4e48f46868acc3912dd61970e2b6c
#
_cell.length_a   1.000
_cell.length_b   1.000
_cell.length_c   1.000
_cell.angle_alpha   90.00
_cell.angle_beta   90.00
_cell.angle_gamma   90.00
#
_symmetry.space_group_name_H-M   'P 1'
#
loop_
_entity.id
_entity.type
_entity.pdbx_description
1 polymer ?
#
loop_
_entity_poly.entity_id
_entity_poly.type
_entity_poly.pdbx_seq_one_letter_code
_entity_poly.pdbx_strand_id
1 'polypeptide(L)'
;MSIPLTKHSEPAKAASEATSATRRKRRPAGMVMTLVGALLIVLFFLFPYALMFVTSVKTRGDVRKIPPDYLPSKLELSNYLTVWSFPAVNVGKSLLATAVIAIGATLLVLLVATPAAYYVARFRFPGRMPFLFLVLCTQMLQPTVLAVGLYQEFSSWQGQVVWVALILINGAFNLSFAIWIMQAFFSSVPKEVDEAALMDGLGRLQTMFKISLPLVWPGIVTAVVFVFINTWNEYAAAFVLVQKPELQPLTVAMPRFLGLYVREWQYMFTTSVIAIVPVIIMFALIEKRLIGGLTSGSIK
;
A
#
# COMPACT_ATOMS: atom_id res chain seq x y z
N MET A 1 65.67 54.62 7.55
CA MET A 1 64.22 54.79 7.77
C MET A 1 63.60 53.39 7.65
N SER A 2 63.52 52.69 8.77
CA SER A 2 63.18 51.27 8.88
C SER A 2 61.76 51.15 9.34
N ILE A 3 60.96 50.46 8.54
CA ILE A 3 59.57 50.15 8.83
C ILE A 3 59.55 48.75 9.46
N PRO A 4 58.93 48.52 10.63
CA PRO A 4 58.83 47.23 11.26
C PRO A 4 57.67 46.41 10.66
N LEU A 5 57.94 45.15 10.27
CA LEU A 5 57.00 44.13 9.88
C LEU A 5 56.24 43.64 11.11
N THR A 6 54.98 43.97 11.20
CA THR A 6 54.02 43.39 12.18
C THR A 6 53.67 41.97 11.81
N LYS A 7 53.93 41.02 12.70
CA LYS A 7 53.51 39.64 12.69
C LYS A 7 51.98 39.58 12.82
N HIS A 8 51.29 39.19 11.77
CA HIS A 8 49.92 38.68 11.84
C HIS A 8 49.95 37.15 11.79
N SER A 9 49.90 36.54 12.94
CA SER A 9 49.67 35.10 13.07
C SER A 9 48.80 34.86 14.29
N GLU A 10 47.47 34.93 14.12
CA GLU A 10 46.48 34.26 14.98
C GLU A 10 45.04 34.52 14.52
N PRO A 11 44.54 33.85 13.48
CA PRO A 11 43.14 33.43 13.52
C PRO A 11 42.89 31.92 13.21
N ALA A 12 43.96 31.13 12.98
CA ALA A 12 43.74 29.72 12.57
C ALA A 12 43.47 28.75 13.74
N LYS A 13 43.79 29.09 14.99
CA LYS A 13 43.51 28.25 16.15
C LYS A 13 42.08 28.36 16.69
N ALA A 14 41.43 29.50 16.55
CA ALA A 14 40.05 29.71 17.02
C ALA A 14 39.00 28.98 16.16
N ALA A 15 39.30 28.71 14.89
CA ALA A 15 38.40 27.99 13.99
C ALA A 15 38.40 26.46 14.18
N SER A 16 39.49 25.91 14.77
CA SER A 16 39.62 24.47 15.04
C SER A 16 38.87 23.99 16.30
N GLU A 17 38.63 24.91 17.25
CA GLU A 17 37.95 24.57 18.50
C GLU A 17 36.42 24.69 18.42
N ALA A 18 35.88 25.37 17.40
CA ALA A 18 34.45 25.54 17.22
C ALA A 18 33.75 24.33 16.53
N THR A 19 34.53 23.36 16.03
CA THR A 19 33.95 22.20 15.31
C THR A 19 33.89 20.92 16.14
N SER A 20 34.19 20.99 17.45
CA SER A 20 33.80 19.91 18.37
C SER A 20 32.32 20.07 18.76
N ALA A 21 31.44 20.04 17.74
CA ALA A 21 30.00 19.98 17.92
C ALA A 21 29.72 18.80 18.83
N THR A 22 29.30 19.10 20.03
CA THR A 22 28.77 18.28 21.08
C THR A 22 28.00 17.06 20.51
N ARG A 23 28.70 15.95 20.37
CA ARG A 23 28.13 14.62 20.26
C ARG A 23 27.41 14.33 21.57
N ARG A 24 26.19 14.84 21.69
CA ARG A 24 25.33 14.72 22.87
C ARG A 24 25.22 13.22 23.18
N LYS A 25 26.04 12.71 24.11
CA LYS A 25 25.95 11.35 24.63
C LYS A 25 24.51 11.15 25.06
N ARG A 26 23.70 10.44 24.25
CA ARG A 26 22.33 10.08 24.62
C ARG A 26 22.43 9.35 25.95
N ARG A 27 21.85 9.92 27.01
CA ARG A 27 21.83 9.32 28.33
C ARG A 27 21.19 7.93 28.19
N PRO A 28 21.79 6.85 28.73
CA PRO A 28 21.28 5.49 28.58
C PRO A 28 19.82 5.36 29.04
N ALA A 29 19.38 6.13 30.04
CA ALA A 29 17.99 6.20 30.48
C ALA A 29 17.04 6.70 29.38
N GLY A 30 17.42 7.68 28.56
CA GLY A 30 16.57 8.13 27.45
C GLY A 30 16.42 7.08 26.34
N MET A 31 17.49 6.31 26.09
CA MET A 31 17.42 5.22 25.11
C MET A 31 16.52 4.07 25.59
N VAL A 32 16.61 3.70 26.88
CA VAL A 32 15.71 2.69 27.48
C VAL A 32 14.26 3.13 27.42
N MET A 33 13.97 4.40 27.76
CA MET A 33 12.60 4.93 27.71
C MET A 33 12.05 4.94 26.28
N THR A 34 12.90 5.26 25.27
CA THR A 34 12.50 5.20 23.85
C THR A 34 12.23 3.77 23.40
N LEU A 35 13.07 2.81 23.80
CA LEU A 35 12.89 1.38 23.48
C LEU A 35 11.62 0.81 24.13
N VAL A 36 11.39 1.11 25.41
CA VAL A 36 10.16 0.69 26.10
C VAL A 36 8.93 1.31 25.45
N GLY A 37 8.96 2.61 25.12
CA GLY A 37 7.86 3.26 24.41
C GLY A 37 7.61 2.63 23.05
N ALA A 38 8.66 2.37 22.26
CA ALA A 38 8.54 1.70 20.97
C ALA A 38 7.95 0.28 21.12
N LEU A 39 8.42 -0.49 22.11
CA LEU A 39 7.91 -1.84 22.39
C LEU A 39 6.41 -1.83 22.76
N LEU A 40 6.00 -0.89 23.61
CA LEU A 40 4.58 -0.75 24.00
C LEU A 40 3.71 -0.39 22.79
N ILE A 41 4.17 0.50 21.92
CA ILE A 41 3.48 0.85 20.67
C ILE A 41 3.34 -0.40 19.78
N VAL A 42 4.43 -1.14 19.58
CA VAL A 42 4.42 -2.37 18.76
C VAL A 42 3.45 -3.41 19.36
N LEU A 43 3.51 -3.66 20.65
CA LEU A 43 2.60 -4.59 21.33
C LEU A 43 1.14 -4.15 21.20
N PHE A 44 0.85 -2.87 21.36
CA PHE A 44 -0.49 -2.31 21.20
C PHE A 44 -1.06 -2.55 19.79
N PHE A 45 -0.25 -2.28 18.73
CA PHE A 45 -0.68 -2.50 17.35
C PHE A 45 -0.73 -3.98 16.96
N LEU A 46 0.11 -4.84 17.53
CA LEU A 46 0.08 -6.28 17.26
C LEU A 46 -1.02 -7.03 18.03
N PHE A 47 -1.52 -6.46 19.13
CA PHE A 47 -2.51 -7.10 19.99
C PHE A 47 -3.78 -7.58 19.24
N PRO A 48 -4.44 -6.76 18.40
CA PRO A 48 -5.62 -7.22 17.66
C PRO A 48 -5.29 -8.37 16.67
N TYR A 49 -4.12 -8.37 16.07
CA TYR A 49 -3.68 -9.47 15.17
C TYR A 49 -3.39 -10.75 15.97
N ALA A 50 -2.82 -10.62 17.17
CA ALA A 50 -2.61 -11.74 18.07
C ALA A 50 -3.95 -12.36 18.51
N LEU A 51 -4.94 -11.54 18.86
CA LEU A 51 -6.30 -12.00 19.17
C LEU A 51 -6.98 -12.69 17.98
N MET A 52 -6.82 -12.14 16.77
CA MET A 52 -7.32 -12.72 15.54
C MET A 52 -6.71 -14.13 15.32
N PHE A 53 -5.39 -14.25 15.46
CA PHE A 53 -4.69 -15.53 15.32
C PHE A 53 -5.11 -16.52 16.40
N VAL A 54 -5.16 -16.11 17.68
CA VAL A 54 -5.62 -16.95 18.78
C VAL A 54 -7.05 -17.44 18.53
N THR A 55 -7.95 -16.57 18.05
CA THR A 55 -9.35 -16.94 17.76
C THR A 55 -9.45 -17.91 16.58
N SER A 56 -8.57 -17.80 15.58
CA SER A 56 -8.55 -18.70 14.43
C SER A 56 -8.26 -20.16 14.79
N VAL A 57 -7.56 -20.41 15.90
CA VAL A 57 -7.22 -21.76 16.38
C VAL A 57 -8.09 -22.25 17.54
N LYS A 58 -9.14 -21.50 17.90
CA LYS A 58 -10.12 -21.90 18.92
C LYS A 58 -11.11 -22.94 18.40
N THR A 59 -11.63 -23.74 19.31
CA THR A 59 -12.78 -24.59 19.02
C THR A 59 -14.06 -23.78 18.86
N ARG A 60 -15.06 -24.34 18.18
CA ARG A 60 -16.40 -23.73 18.07
C ARG A 60 -17.06 -23.45 19.43
N GLY A 61 -16.77 -24.30 20.42
CA GLY A 61 -17.25 -24.14 21.79
C GLY A 61 -16.64 -22.94 22.50
N ASP A 62 -15.30 -22.80 22.41
CA ASP A 62 -14.57 -21.72 23.10
C ASP A 62 -14.97 -20.32 22.58
N VAL A 63 -15.23 -20.20 21.28
CA VAL A 63 -15.61 -18.92 20.68
C VAL A 63 -16.99 -18.44 21.12
N ARG A 64 -17.84 -19.35 21.60
CA ARG A 64 -19.22 -19.06 22.05
C ARG A 64 -19.40 -18.96 23.54
N LYS A 65 -18.36 -19.22 24.34
CA LYS A 65 -18.43 -19.14 25.80
C LYS A 65 -18.71 -17.71 26.29
N ILE A 66 -19.52 -17.61 27.30
CA ILE A 66 -19.82 -16.37 28.03
C ILE A 66 -19.57 -16.67 29.54
N PRO A 67 -18.60 -16.01 30.19
CA PRO A 67 -17.65 -15.02 29.69
C PRO A 67 -16.64 -15.62 28.69
N PRO A 68 -16.10 -14.79 27.74
CA PRO A 68 -15.19 -15.27 26.74
C PRO A 68 -13.82 -15.66 27.33
N ASP A 69 -13.35 -16.85 27.04
CA ASP A 69 -11.97 -17.24 27.34
C ASP A 69 -11.02 -16.62 26.32
N TYR A 70 -9.97 -15.93 26.78
CA TYR A 70 -8.98 -15.32 25.87
C TYR A 70 -8.06 -16.34 25.21
N LEU A 71 -7.72 -17.42 25.94
CA LEU A 71 -6.87 -18.49 25.43
C LEU A 71 -7.71 -19.69 24.96
N PRO A 72 -7.25 -20.44 23.93
CA PRO A 72 -7.94 -21.64 23.48
C PRO A 72 -7.81 -22.75 24.52
N SER A 73 -8.88 -23.48 24.80
CA SER A 73 -8.84 -24.68 25.63
C SER A 73 -8.08 -25.82 24.94
N LYS A 74 -8.18 -25.87 23.60
CA LYS A 74 -7.46 -26.78 22.73
C LYS A 74 -7.12 -26.05 21.43
N LEU A 75 -5.92 -26.27 20.90
CA LEU A 75 -5.52 -25.74 19.59
C LEU A 75 -6.18 -26.55 18.48
N GLU A 76 -7.10 -25.93 17.75
CA GLU A 76 -7.85 -26.56 16.66
C GLU A 76 -7.31 -26.09 15.33
N LEU A 77 -6.18 -26.65 14.91
CA LEU A 77 -5.54 -26.35 13.63
C LEU A 77 -6.33 -26.88 12.42
N SER A 78 -7.26 -27.80 12.65
CA SER A 78 -8.13 -28.31 11.59
C SER A 78 -9.03 -27.23 10.98
N ASN A 79 -9.24 -26.09 11.66
CA ASN A 79 -9.95 -24.93 11.13
C ASN A 79 -9.35 -24.48 9.78
N TYR A 80 -8.02 -24.52 9.64
CA TYR A 80 -7.30 -24.15 8.41
C TYR A 80 -7.52 -25.11 7.25
N LEU A 81 -7.92 -26.34 7.51
CA LEU A 81 -8.31 -27.30 6.48
C LEU A 81 -9.82 -27.23 6.18
N THR A 82 -10.63 -27.13 7.24
CA THR A 82 -12.08 -27.15 7.14
C THR A 82 -12.62 -25.90 6.42
N VAL A 83 -11.96 -24.75 6.57
CA VAL A 83 -12.41 -23.49 5.96
C VAL A 83 -12.48 -23.53 4.44
N TRP A 84 -11.67 -24.35 3.77
CA TRP A 84 -11.64 -24.50 2.32
C TRP A 84 -12.85 -25.27 1.77
N SER A 85 -13.45 -26.15 2.58
CA SER A 85 -14.62 -26.97 2.23
C SER A 85 -15.91 -26.49 2.90
N PHE A 86 -15.91 -25.27 3.48
CA PHE A 86 -17.07 -24.75 4.19
C PHE A 86 -18.22 -24.44 3.23
N PRO A 87 -19.44 -25.00 3.44
CA PRO A 87 -20.52 -24.93 2.46
C PRO A 87 -20.98 -23.50 2.10
N ALA A 88 -20.96 -22.57 3.07
CA ALA A 88 -21.47 -21.22 2.87
C ALA A 88 -20.49 -20.28 2.16
N VAL A 89 -19.17 -20.60 2.18
CA VAL A 89 -18.11 -19.72 1.64
C VAL A 89 -17.04 -20.58 0.97
N ASN A 90 -16.88 -20.43 -0.32
CA ASN A 90 -15.76 -21.04 -1.05
C ASN A 90 -14.53 -20.12 -0.96
N VAL A 91 -13.72 -20.27 0.10
CA VAL A 91 -12.58 -19.41 0.36
C VAL A 91 -11.58 -19.40 -0.80
N GLY A 92 -11.35 -20.53 -1.44
CA GLY A 92 -10.42 -20.62 -2.58
C GLY A 92 -10.86 -19.78 -3.77
N LYS A 93 -12.13 -19.87 -4.18
CA LYS A 93 -12.67 -19.07 -5.28
C LYS A 93 -12.71 -17.58 -4.93
N SER A 94 -13.10 -17.24 -3.70
CA SER A 94 -13.17 -15.85 -3.24
C SER A 94 -11.77 -15.22 -3.14
N LEU A 95 -10.78 -15.98 -2.70
CA LEU A 95 -9.38 -15.53 -2.67
C LEU A 95 -8.83 -15.32 -4.09
N LEU A 96 -9.14 -16.25 -5.01
CA LEU A 96 -8.80 -16.11 -6.43
C LEU A 96 -9.44 -14.86 -7.04
N ALA A 97 -10.74 -14.63 -6.78
CA ALA A 97 -11.45 -13.44 -7.25
C ALA A 97 -10.78 -12.16 -6.75
N THR A 98 -10.47 -12.09 -5.44
CA THR A 98 -9.75 -10.94 -4.85
C THR A 98 -8.39 -10.73 -5.51
N ALA A 99 -7.62 -11.80 -5.71
CA ALA A 99 -6.30 -11.72 -6.33
C ALA A 99 -6.37 -11.24 -7.79
N VAL A 100 -7.28 -11.80 -8.58
CA VAL A 100 -7.48 -11.39 -9.99
C VAL A 100 -7.88 -9.93 -10.09
N ILE A 101 -8.83 -9.49 -9.25
CA ILE A 101 -9.29 -8.09 -9.25
C ILE A 101 -8.16 -7.15 -8.81
N ALA A 102 -7.45 -7.47 -7.72
CA ALA A 102 -6.39 -6.63 -7.19
C ALA A 102 -5.19 -6.52 -8.16
N ILE A 103 -4.74 -7.64 -8.73
CA ILE A 103 -3.66 -7.66 -9.71
C ILE A 103 -4.10 -6.94 -10.98
N GLY A 104 -5.30 -7.24 -11.49
CA GLY A 104 -5.83 -6.63 -12.72
C GLY A 104 -5.97 -5.11 -12.60
N ALA A 105 -6.54 -4.61 -11.49
CA ALA A 105 -6.64 -3.18 -11.23
C ALA A 105 -5.26 -2.52 -11.10
N THR A 106 -4.32 -3.17 -10.40
CA THR A 106 -2.96 -2.65 -10.25
C THR A 106 -2.26 -2.52 -11.59
N LEU A 107 -2.32 -3.54 -12.44
CA LEU A 107 -1.73 -3.52 -13.78
C LEU A 107 -2.38 -2.45 -14.66
N LEU A 108 -3.71 -2.34 -14.64
CA LEU A 108 -4.45 -1.32 -15.38
C LEU A 108 -4.02 0.10 -14.95
N VAL A 109 -3.97 0.33 -13.64
CA VAL A 109 -3.55 1.64 -13.10
C VAL A 109 -2.13 1.98 -13.51
N LEU A 110 -1.19 1.03 -13.39
CA LEU A 110 0.19 1.29 -13.78
C LEU A 110 0.32 1.58 -15.28
N LEU A 111 -0.41 0.85 -16.11
CA LEU A 111 -0.40 1.06 -17.58
C LEU A 111 -0.83 2.47 -17.94
N VAL A 112 -1.85 3.02 -17.26
CA VAL A 112 -2.41 4.35 -17.54
C VAL A 112 -1.68 5.45 -16.77
N ALA A 113 -1.39 5.23 -15.48
CA ALA A 113 -0.77 6.23 -14.61
C ALA A 113 0.67 6.56 -15.01
N THR A 114 1.45 5.55 -15.45
CA THR A 114 2.87 5.75 -15.79
C THR A 114 3.07 6.78 -16.90
N PRO A 115 2.48 6.64 -18.10
CA PRO A 115 2.62 7.63 -19.14
C PRO A 115 1.97 8.97 -18.79
N ALA A 116 0.83 8.95 -18.08
CA ALA A 116 0.17 10.18 -17.64
C ALA A 116 1.05 10.98 -16.65
N ALA A 117 1.59 10.31 -15.62
CA ALA A 117 2.47 10.91 -14.63
C ALA A 117 3.78 11.46 -15.26
N TYR A 118 4.38 10.69 -16.18
CA TYR A 118 5.56 11.13 -16.93
C TYR A 118 5.27 12.39 -17.74
N TYR A 119 4.16 12.41 -18.47
CA TYR A 119 3.78 13.57 -19.26
C TYR A 119 3.59 14.81 -18.39
N VAL A 120 2.81 14.69 -17.32
CA VAL A 120 2.54 15.78 -16.37
C VAL A 120 3.83 16.27 -15.69
N ALA A 121 4.78 15.38 -15.41
CA ALA A 121 6.05 15.76 -14.78
C ALA A 121 6.98 16.52 -15.73
N ARG A 122 7.05 16.13 -17.01
CA ARG A 122 8.03 16.61 -17.98
C ARG A 122 7.56 17.80 -18.79
N PHE A 123 6.27 17.88 -19.09
CA PHE A 123 5.74 18.91 -19.96
C PHE A 123 5.04 20.03 -19.17
N ARG A 124 5.30 21.26 -19.58
CA ARG A 124 4.56 22.43 -19.13
C ARG A 124 3.45 22.72 -20.15
N PHE A 125 2.20 22.53 -19.75
CA PHE A 125 1.04 22.85 -20.57
C PHE A 125 0.04 23.70 -19.78
N PRO A 126 -0.74 24.56 -20.47
CA PRO A 126 -1.82 25.30 -19.82
C PRO A 126 -2.84 24.27 -19.27
N GLY A 127 -3.26 24.41 -18.01
CA GLY A 127 -4.19 23.47 -17.38
C GLY A 127 -3.53 22.34 -16.56
N ARG A 128 -2.19 22.29 -16.44
CA ARG A 128 -1.50 21.29 -15.61
C ARG A 128 -1.97 21.31 -14.16
N MET A 129 -2.05 22.47 -13.54
CA MET A 129 -2.49 22.60 -12.14
C MET A 129 -3.97 22.28 -11.96
N PRO A 130 -4.91 22.81 -12.75
CA PRO A 130 -6.30 22.36 -12.75
C PRO A 130 -6.47 20.85 -12.94
N PHE A 131 -5.69 20.23 -13.84
CA PHE A 131 -5.72 18.77 -14.04
C PHE A 131 -5.32 18.02 -12.76
N LEU A 132 -4.19 18.38 -12.14
CA LEU A 132 -3.76 17.76 -10.88
C LEU A 132 -4.76 17.98 -9.75
N PHE A 133 -5.37 19.17 -9.68
CA PHE A 133 -6.42 19.46 -8.71
C PHE A 133 -7.67 18.59 -8.96
N LEU A 134 -8.11 18.47 -10.20
CA LEU A 134 -9.23 17.60 -10.57
C LEU A 134 -8.94 16.15 -10.20
N VAL A 135 -7.73 15.66 -10.50
CA VAL A 135 -7.26 14.33 -10.12
C VAL A 135 -7.35 14.12 -8.61
N LEU A 136 -6.97 15.10 -7.79
CA LEU A 136 -7.11 15.03 -6.34
C LEU A 136 -8.58 15.07 -5.88
N CYS A 137 -9.42 15.88 -6.52
CA CYS A 137 -10.86 15.92 -6.22
C CYS A 137 -11.55 14.58 -6.43
N THR A 138 -11.15 13.80 -7.44
CA THR A 138 -11.74 12.46 -7.67
C THR A 138 -11.45 11.47 -6.52
N GLN A 139 -10.38 11.67 -5.75
CA GLN A 139 -10.08 10.89 -4.54
C GLN A 139 -11.10 11.09 -3.41
N MET A 140 -11.84 12.21 -3.43
CA MET A 140 -12.86 12.49 -2.43
C MET A 140 -14.17 11.74 -2.70
N LEU A 141 -14.33 11.19 -3.90
CA LEU A 141 -15.47 10.38 -4.26
C LEU A 141 -15.28 8.95 -3.74
N GLN A 142 -16.11 8.55 -2.80
CA GLN A 142 -16.08 7.18 -2.27
C GLN A 142 -16.93 6.25 -3.14
N PRO A 143 -16.48 5.00 -3.39
CA PRO A 143 -17.25 4.00 -4.13
C PRO A 143 -18.67 3.79 -3.57
N THR A 144 -18.81 3.88 -2.25
CA THR A 144 -20.11 3.71 -1.56
C THR A 144 -21.14 4.74 -1.98
N VAL A 145 -20.73 6.00 -2.20
CA VAL A 145 -21.64 7.07 -2.64
C VAL A 145 -22.12 6.84 -4.07
N LEU A 146 -21.25 6.27 -4.89
CA LEU A 146 -21.55 5.96 -6.29
C LEU A 146 -22.19 4.58 -6.50
N ALA A 147 -22.41 3.81 -5.42
CA ALA A 147 -22.83 2.42 -5.47
C ALA A 147 -24.10 2.21 -6.31
N VAL A 148 -25.10 3.09 -6.18
CA VAL A 148 -26.37 2.99 -6.94
C VAL A 148 -26.13 3.22 -8.43
N GLY A 149 -25.36 4.25 -8.79
CA GLY A 149 -25.03 4.53 -10.18
C GLY A 149 -24.18 3.41 -10.82
N LEU A 150 -23.20 2.90 -10.07
CA LEU A 150 -22.39 1.76 -10.51
C LEU A 150 -23.23 0.50 -10.70
N TYR A 151 -24.20 0.25 -9.82
CA TYR A 151 -25.11 -0.89 -9.98
C TYR A 151 -25.95 -0.74 -11.25
N GLN A 152 -26.52 0.42 -11.52
CA GLN A 152 -27.33 0.66 -12.72
C GLN A 152 -26.52 0.43 -14.01
N GLU A 153 -25.27 0.88 -14.04
CA GLU A 153 -24.40 0.74 -15.21
C GLU A 153 -23.92 -0.70 -15.42
N PHE A 154 -23.49 -1.38 -14.35
CA PHE A 154 -22.85 -2.69 -14.46
C PHE A 154 -23.74 -3.88 -14.08
N SER A 155 -25.01 -3.67 -13.72
CA SER A 155 -25.93 -4.75 -13.31
C SER A 155 -26.18 -5.80 -14.40
N SER A 156 -26.07 -5.42 -15.67
CA SER A 156 -26.16 -6.33 -16.81
C SER A 156 -24.92 -7.21 -17.00
N TRP A 157 -23.79 -6.86 -16.38
CA TRP A 157 -22.53 -7.62 -16.46
C TRP A 157 -22.61 -8.83 -15.54
N GLN A 158 -22.89 -9.99 -16.10
CA GLN A 158 -23.08 -11.23 -15.35
C GLN A 158 -21.89 -12.18 -15.52
N GLY A 159 -21.79 -13.15 -14.60
CA GLY A 159 -20.71 -14.13 -14.61
C GLY A 159 -19.36 -13.51 -14.27
N GLN A 160 -18.28 -14.04 -14.83
CA GLN A 160 -16.92 -13.55 -14.57
C GLN A 160 -16.65 -12.14 -15.12
N VAL A 161 -17.50 -11.64 -16.00
CA VAL A 161 -17.38 -10.28 -16.55
C VAL A 161 -17.53 -9.21 -15.45
N VAL A 162 -18.23 -9.52 -14.34
CA VAL A 162 -18.34 -8.62 -13.19
C VAL A 162 -16.97 -8.32 -12.55
N TRP A 163 -16.00 -9.22 -12.65
CA TRP A 163 -14.65 -8.96 -12.17
C TRP A 163 -13.95 -7.89 -13.03
N VAL A 164 -14.23 -7.85 -14.33
CA VAL A 164 -13.73 -6.78 -15.21
C VAL A 164 -14.32 -5.44 -14.79
N ALA A 165 -15.62 -5.38 -14.47
CA ALA A 165 -16.23 -4.17 -13.92
C ALA A 165 -15.52 -3.71 -12.63
N LEU A 166 -15.26 -4.62 -11.71
CA LEU A 166 -14.52 -4.31 -10.48
C LEU A 166 -13.09 -3.85 -10.74
N ILE A 167 -12.39 -4.44 -11.72
CA ILE A 167 -11.05 -3.98 -12.14
C ILE A 167 -11.11 -2.55 -12.67
N LEU A 168 -12.09 -2.22 -13.51
CA LEU A 168 -12.26 -0.88 -14.07
C LEU A 168 -12.60 0.14 -12.98
N ILE A 169 -13.53 -0.19 -12.10
CA ILE A 169 -13.95 0.68 -10.99
C ILE A 169 -12.77 0.96 -10.05
N ASN A 170 -12.12 -0.10 -9.56
CA ASN A 170 -10.95 0.04 -8.69
C ASN A 170 -9.81 0.76 -9.41
N GLY A 171 -9.62 0.47 -10.70
CA GLY A 171 -8.67 1.18 -11.54
C GLY A 171 -8.96 2.68 -11.57
N ALA A 172 -10.19 3.08 -11.84
CA ALA A 172 -10.59 4.49 -11.92
C ALA A 172 -10.37 5.22 -10.59
N PHE A 173 -10.77 4.63 -9.46
CA PHE A 173 -10.60 5.25 -8.13
C PHE A 173 -9.14 5.38 -7.71
N ASN A 174 -8.30 4.38 -8.00
CA ASN A 174 -6.89 4.40 -7.60
C ASN A 174 -5.99 5.16 -8.59
N LEU A 175 -6.45 5.42 -9.83
CA LEU A 175 -5.67 6.06 -10.88
C LEU A 175 -5.16 7.44 -10.44
N SER A 176 -6.00 8.21 -9.80
CA SER A 176 -5.70 9.57 -9.35
C SER A 176 -4.51 9.63 -8.40
N PHE A 177 -4.51 8.78 -7.38
CA PHE A 177 -3.43 8.72 -6.42
C PHE A 177 -2.12 8.20 -7.07
N ALA A 178 -2.23 7.19 -7.94
CA ALA A 178 -1.09 6.66 -8.64
C ALA A 178 -0.43 7.72 -9.54
N ILE A 179 -1.21 8.51 -10.29
CA ILE A 179 -0.71 9.62 -11.10
C ILE A 179 0.00 10.64 -10.21
N TRP A 180 -0.63 11.04 -9.10
CA TRP A 180 -0.09 12.06 -8.21
C TRP A 180 1.26 11.66 -7.61
N ILE A 181 1.34 10.43 -7.06
CA ILE A 181 2.58 9.94 -6.45
C ILE A 181 3.69 9.73 -7.49
N MET A 182 3.37 9.09 -8.61
CA MET A 182 4.35 8.84 -9.67
C MET A 182 4.85 10.14 -10.32
N GLN A 183 3.97 11.14 -10.48
CA GLN A 183 4.34 12.47 -10.98
C GLN A 183 5.37 13.15 -10.08
N ALA A 184 5.25 13.02 -8.74
CA ALA A 184 6.22 13.55 -7.81
C ALA A 184 7.60 12.89 -7.98
N PHE A 185 7.63 11.56 -8.14
CA PHE A 185 8.89 10.84 -8.41
C PHE A 185 9.48 11.19 -9.77
N PHE A 186 8.71 11.26 -10.85
CA PHE A 186 9.22 11.71 -12.14
C PHE A 186 9.75 13.15 -12.10
N SER A 187 9.13 14.03 -11.31
CA SER A 187 9.59 15.42 -11.16
C SER A 187 10.89 15.55 -10.37
N SER A 188 11.27 14.55 -9.55
CA SER A 188 12.53 14.55 -8.79
C SER A 188 13.75 14.20 -9.65
N VAL A 189 13.56 13.56 -10.80
CA VAL A 189 14.64 13.26 -11.74
C VAL A 189 14.96 14.51 -12.56
N PRO A 190 16.23 14.95 -12.67
CA PRO A 190 16.63 16.09 -13.49
C PRO A 190 16.20 15.95 -14.97
N LYS A 191 15.78 17.04 -15.58
CA LYS A 191 15.34 17.03 -17.01
C LYS A 191 16.45 16.75 -17.98
N GLU A 192 17.65 17.13 -17.61
CA GLU A 192 18.88 16.94 -18.36
C GLU A 192 19.14 15.47 -18.72
N VAL A 193 18.65 14.54 -17.87
CA VAL A 193 18.72 13.10 -18.13
C VAL A 193 17.88 12.71 -19.34
N ASP A 194 16.66 13.24 -19.43
CA ASP A 194 15.77 12.98 -20.56
C ASP A 194 16.29 13.69 -21.84
N GLU A 195 16.83 14.91 -21.70
CA GLU A 195 17.41 15.68 -22.81
C GLU A 195 18.63 14.98 -23.39
N ALA A 196 19.52 14.44 -22.56
CA ALA A 196 20.67 13.65 -23.01
C ALA A 196 20.21 12.39 -23.80
N ALA A 197 19.21 11.68 -23.29
CA ALA A 197 18.67 10.51 -23.97
C ALA A 197 18.05 10.85 -25.35
N LEU A 198 17.41 12.01 -25.47
CA LEU A 198 16.90 12.50 -26.76
C LEU A 198 18.02 12.88 -27.71
N MET A 199 19.14 13.45 -27.22
CA MET A 199 20.33 13.74 -28.01
C MET A 199 21.01 12.46 -28.51
N ASP A 200 20.93 11.37 -27.74
CA ASP A 200 21.40 10.02 -28.14
C ASP A 200 20.47 9.34 -29.18
N GLY A 201 19.43 10.03 -29.63
CA GLY A 201 18.50 9.54 -30.67
C GLY A 201 17.35 8.68 -30.16
N LEU A 202 17.15 8.59 -28.85
CA LEU A 202 16.00 7.90 -28.29
C LEU A 202 14.70 8.70 -28.49
N GLY A 203 13.62 8.01 -28.88
CA GLY A 203 12.30 8.63 -28.91
C GLY A 203 11.74 8.82 -27.48
N ARG A 204 10.77 9.72 -27.30
CA ARG A 204 10.20 10.07 -25.97
C ARG A 204 9.66 8.88 -25.18
N LEU A 205 8.97 7.93 -25.83
CA LEU A 205 8.51 6.71 -25.18
C LEU A 205 9.68 5.79 -24.78
N GLN A 206 10.71 5.71 -25.62
CA GLN A 206 11.91 4.94 -25.28
C GLN A 206 12.66 5.57 -24.11
N THR A 207 12.79 6.90 -24.06
CA THR A 207 13.35 7.64 -22.92
C THR A 207 12.57 7.35 -21.65
N MET A 208 11.24 7.41 -21.71
CA MET A 208 10.39 7.08 -20.55
C MET A 208 10.65 5.67 -20.05
N PHE A 209 10.57 4.64 -20.92
CA PHE A 209 10.67 3.24 -20.48
C PHE A 209 12.10 2.79 -20.15
N LYS A 210 13.11 3.26 -20.92
CA LYS A 210 14.49 2.78 -20.76
C LYS A 210 15.31 3.59 -19.77
N ILE A 211 15.00 4.87 -19.57
CA ILE A 211 15.80 5.78 -18.75
C ILE A 211 15.01 6.23 -17.54
N SER A 212 13.88 6.94 -17.72
CA SER A 212 13.18 7.59 -16.60
C SER A 212 12.50 6.58 -15.70
N LEU A 213 11.86 5.53 -16.24
CA LEU A 213 11.11 4.53 -15.46
C LEU A 213 11.99 3.74 -14.49
N PRO A 214 13.19 3.25 -14.86
CA PRO A 214 14.11 2.62 -13.91
C PRO A 214 14.56 3.54 -12.78
N LEU A 215 14.76 4.83 -13.06
CA LEU A 215 15.17 5.81 -12.05
C LEU A 215 14.07 6.10 -11.02
N VAL A 216 12.81 6.06 -11.44
CA VAL A 216 11.64 6.28 -10.55
C VAL A 216 11.04 4.98 -10.01
N TRP A 217 11.77 3.87 -10.12
CA TRP A 217 11.31 2.56 -9.64
C TRP A 217 10.72 2.56 -8.22
N PRO A 218 11.31 3.27 -7.21
CA PRO A 218 10.71 3.36 -5.88
C PRO A 218 9.30 3.96 -5.89
N GLY A 219 9.05 4.94 -6.76
CA GLY A 219 7.73 5.56 -6.92
C GLY A 219 6.70 4.60 -7.51
N ILE A 220 7.13 3.79 -8.51
CA ILE A 220 6.27 2.76 -9.11
C ILE A 220 5.90 1.72 -8.06
N VAL A 221 6.88 1.25 -7.30
CA VAL A 221 6.68 0.29 -6.22
C VAL A 221 5.68 0.81 -5.18
N THR A 222 5.80 2.08 -4.81
CA THR A 222 4.86 2.74 -3.88
C THR A 222 3.44 2.77 -4.46
N ALA A 223 3.29 3.09 -5.74
CA ALA A 223 1.99 3.08 -6.41
C ALA A 223 1.40 1.66 -6.48
N VAL A 224 2.22 0.64 -6.81
CA VAL A 224 1.81 -0.78 -6.80
C VAL A 224 1.25 -1.19 -5.45
N VAL A 225 2.00 -0.94 -4.37
CA VAL A 225 1.59 -1.30 -3.01
C VAL A 225 0.26 -0.64 -2.65
N PHE A 226 0.17 0.65 -2.90
CA PHE A 226 -1.03 1.41 -2.56
C PHE A 226 -2.26 0.88 -3.32
N VAL A 227 -2.19 0.77 -4.65
CA VAL A 227 -3.30 0.32 -5.49
C VAL A 227 -3.71 -1.10 -5.13
N PHE A 228 -2.73 -2.00 -4.96
CA PHE A 228 -2.99 -3.38 -4.59
C PHE A 228 -3.70 -3.49 -3.24
N ILE A 229 -3.19 -2.83 -2.19
CA ILE A 229 -3.79 -2.90 -0.86
C ILE A 229 -5.20 -2.30 -0.86
N ASN A 230 -5.42 -1.16 -1.50
CA ASN A 230 -6.74 -0.56 -1.59
C ASN A 230 -7.75 -1.49 -2.31
N THR A 231 -7.34 -2.06 -3.44
CA THR A 231 -8.21 -2.97 -4.20
C THR A 231 -8.42 -4.30 -3.45
N TRP A 232 -7.38 -4.80 -2.76
CA TRP A 232 -7.49 -6.03 -1.95
C TRP A 232 -8.51 -5.90 -0.83
N ASN A 233 -8.61 -4.72 -0.22
CA ASN A 233 -9.54 -4.44 0.87
C ASN A 233 -10.87 -3.85 0.40
N GLU A 234 -11.08 -3.71 -0.92
CA GLU A 234 -12.32 -3.13 -1.44
C GLU A 234 -13.51 -4.04 -1.13
N TYR A 235 -14.56 -3.45 -0.58
CA TYR A 235 -15.78 -4.12 -0.17
C TYR A 235 -17.03 -3.54 -0.82
N ALA A 236 -17.12 -2.21 -0.92
CA ALA A 236 -18.38 -1.51 -1.19
C ALA A 236 -18.89 -1.75 -2.61
N ALA A 237 -18.04 -1.57 -3.62
CA ALA A 237 -18.42 -1.83 -5.01
C ALA A 237 -18.67 -3.31 -5.25
N ALA A 238 -17.83 -4.19 -4.68
CA ALA A 238 -17.99 -5.63 -4.81
C ALA A 238 -19.28 -6.12 -4.13
N PHE A 239 -19.64 -5.59 -2.97
CA PHE A 239 -20.88 -5.94 -2.26
C PHE A 239 -22.12 -5.59 -3.08
N VAL A 240 -22.11 -4.44 -3.76
CA VAL A 240 -23.23 -3.97 -4.57
C VAL A 240 -23.33 -4.74 -5.90
N LEU A 241 -22.22 -4.99 -6.56
CA LEU A 241 -22.20 -5.53 -7.91
C LEU A 241 -22.23 -7.05 -7.98
N VAL A 242 -21.58 -7.75 -7.04
CA VAL A 242 -21.42 -9.21 -7.12
C VAL A 242 -22.51 -9.92 -6.35
N GLN A 243 -23.63 -10.19 -7.02
CA GLN A 243 -24.79 -10.86 -6.44
C GLN A 243 -24.57 -12.37 -6.26
N LYS A 244 -23.82 -13.02 -7.17
CA LYS A 244 -23.57 -14.46 -7.12
C LYS A 244 -22.50 -14.80 -6.08
N PRO A 245 -22.84 -15.62 -5.06
CA PRO A 245 -21.91 -16.01 -3.99
C PRO A 245 -20.57 -16.58 -4.48
N GLU A 246 -20.61 -17.30 -5.60
CA GLU A 246 -19.45 -18.01 -6.17
C GLU A 246 -18.42 -17.06 -6.80
N LEU A 247 -18.83 -15.84 -7.12
CA LEU A 247 -17.99 -14.82 -7.76
C LEU A 247 -17.54 -13.74 -6.78
N GLN A 248 -18.04 -13.78 -5.54
CA GLN A 248 -17.73 -12.76 -4.53
C GLN A 248 -16.27 -12.79 -4.14
N PRO A 249 -15.58 -11.63 -4.14
CA PRO A 249 -14.26 -11.52 -3.54
C PRO A 249 -14.34 -11.76 -2.03
N LEU A 250 -13.17 -12.01 -1.43
CA LEU A 250 -13.08 -12.47 -0.05
C LEU A 250 -13.67 -11.50 0.96
N THR A 251 -13.52 -10.20 0.74
CA THR A 251 -14.08 -9.14 1.57
C THR A 251 -15.61 -9.23 1.70
N VAL A 252 -16.30 -9.60 0.64
CA VAL A 252 -17.77 -9.76 0.59
C VAL A 252 -18.20 -11.14 1.08
N ALA A 253 -17.39 -12.16 0.85
CA ALA A 253 -17.70 -13.54 1.23
C ALA A 253 -17.52 -13.81 2.74
N MET A 254 -16.53 -13.19 3.39
CA MET A 254 -16.19 -13.42 4.79
C MET A 254 -17.34 -13.17 5.79
N PRO A 255 -18.15 -12.10 5.69
CA PRO A 255 -19.28 -11.89 6.60
C PRO A 255 -20.31 -13.04 6.59
N ARG A 256 -20.33 -13.88 5.56
CA ARG A 256 -21.24 -15.03 5.46
C ARG A 256 -20.95 -16.15 6.46
N PHE A 257 -19.77 -16.17 7.07
CA PHE A 257 -19.50 -17.03 8.23
C PHE A 257 -20.34 -16.64 9.46
N LEU A 258 -20.86 -15.41 9.47
CA LEU A 258 -21.74 -14.88 10.51
C LEU A 258 -23.19 -14.90 10.03
N GLY A 259 -23.74 -16.11 9.81
CA GLY A 259 -25.15 -16.28 9.45
C GLY A 259 -26.12 -15.89 10.57
N LEU A 260 -27.40 -15.79 10.23
CA LEU A 260 -28.45 -15.37 11.17
C LEU A 260 -28.55 -16.27 12.41
N TYR A 261 -28.37 -17.57 12.25
CA TYR A 261 -28.56 -18.56 13.32
C TYR A 261 -27.25 -19.16 13.83
N VAL A 262 -26.20 -19.11 13.04
CA VAL A 262 -24.93 -19.75 13.35
C VAL A 262 -23.80 -18.79 13.06
N ARG A 263 -23.00 -18.51 14.07
CA ARG A 263 -21.83 -17.63 13.97
C ARG A 263 -20.56 -18.45 14.10
N GLU A 264 -19.83 -18.54 13.02
CA GLU A 264 -18.58 -19.32 12.94
C GLU A 264 -17.36 -18.38 12.98
N TRP A 265 -17.17 -17.72 14.11
CA TRP A 265 -16.09 -16.76 14.30
C TRP A 265 -14.71 -17.37 14.03
N GLN A 266 -14.47 -18.63 14.47
CA GLN A 266 -13.21 -19.32 14.24
C GLN A 266 -12.88 -19.38 12.73
N TYR A 267 -13.82 -19.71 11.86
CA TYR A 267 -13.57 -19.77 10.42
C TYR A 267 -13.43 -18.39 9.79
N MET A 268 -14.15 -17.39 10.27
CA MET A 268 -13.99 -16.03 9.82
C MET A 268 -12.56 -15.52 10.14
N PHE A 269 -12.08 -15.73 11.36
CA PHE A 269 -10.73 -15.34 11.77
C PHE A 269 -9.65 -16.18 11.09
N THR A 270 -9.87 -17.48 10.87
CA THR A 270 -8.97 -18.34 10.07
C THR A 270 -8.83 -17.79 8.64
N THR A 271 -9.95 -17.43 8.01
CA THR A 271 -9.95 -16.82 6.68
C THR A 271 -9.24 -15.46 6.67
N SER A 272 -9.41 -14.67 7.72
CA SER A 272 -8.70 -13.38 7.87
C SER A 272 -7.19 -13.57 7.94
N VAL A 273 -6.71 -14.58 8.69
CA VAL A 273 -5.28 -14.92 8.75
C VAL A 273 -4.76 -15.33 7.37
N ILE A 274 -5.52 -16.15 6.64
CA ILE A 274 -5.14 -16.54 5.27
C ILE A 274 -5.11 -15.31 4.35
N ALA A 275 -6.08 -14.40 4.48
CA ALA A 275 -6.18 -13.21 3.63
C ALA A 275 -5.03 -12.20 3.82
N ILE A 276 -4.40 -12.18 4.98
CA ILE A 276 -3.25 -11.30 5.25
C ILE A 276 -1.97 -11.82 4.58
N VAL A 277 -1.82 -13.13 4.39
CA VAL A 277 -0.58 -13.75 3.87
C VAL A 277 -0.13 -13.15 2.53
N PRO A 278 -0.99 -13.01 1.49
CA PRO A 278 -0.58 -12.41 0.22
C PRO A 278 -0.09 -10.96 0.36
N VAL A 279 -0.71 -10.18 1.25
CA VAL A 279 -0.32 -8.78 1.51
C VAL A 279 1.05 -8.73 2.19
N ILE A 280 1.31 -9.60 3.18
CA ILE A 280 2.61 -9.71 3.84
C ILE A 280 3.70 -10.12 2.83
N ILE A 281 3.41 -11.12 1.99
CA ILE A 281 4.35 -11.57 0.95
C ILE A 281 4.68 -10.42 0.00
N MET A 282 3.66 -9.72 -0.49
CA MET A 282 3.86 -8.57 -1.37
C MET A 282 4.74 -7.51 -0.69
N PHE A 283 4.44 -7.15 0.56
CA PHE A 283 5.21 -6.15 1.31
C PHE A 283 6.66 -6.60 1.52
N ALA A 284 6.90 -7.85 1.93
CA ALA A 284 8.25 -8.40 2.13
C ALA A 284 9.10 -8.43 0.85
N LEU A 285 8.48 -8.64 -0.31
CA LEU A 285 9.17 -8.61 -1.61
C LEU A 285 9.60 -7.19 -2.00
N ILE A 286 8.84 -6.19 -1.53
CA ILE A 286 8.97 -4.79 -1.95
C ILE A 286 9.81 -3.97 -0.96
N GLU A 287 9.79 -4.30 0.34
CA GLU A 287 10.44 -3.55 1.42
C GLU A 287 11.92 -3.22 1.12
N LYS A 288 12.67 -4.21 0.66
CA LYS A 288 14.11 -4.03 0.34
C LYS A 288 14.35 -2.96 -0.72
N ARG A 289 13.40 -2.72 -1.61
CA ARG A 289 13.49 -1.74 -2.70
C ARG A 289 13.01 -0.35 -2.29
N LEU A 290 12.15 -0.25 -1.27
CA LEU A 290 11.70 1.02 -0.70
C LEU A 290 12.80 1.70 0.13
N ILE A 291 13.53 0.93 0.94
CA ILE A 291 14.55 1.47 1.85
C ILE A 291 15.73 2.06 1.07
N GLY A 292 16.14 1.45 -0.05
CA GLY A 292 17.22 1.96 -0.90
C GLY A 292 16.96 3.33 -1.54
N GLY A 293 15.70 3.68 -1.79
CA GLY A 293 15.32 4.96 -2.39
C GLY A 293 15.22 6.13 -1.39
N LEU A 294 14.89 5.86 -0.13
CA LEU A 294 14.74 6.89 0.90
C LEU A 294 16.08 7.33 1.52
N THR A 295 17.09 6.45 1.52
CA THR A 295 18.40 6.73 2.11
C THR A 295 19.34 7.47 1.16
N SER A 296 19.16 7.39 -0.15
CA SER A 296 19.96 8.12 -1.14
C SER A 296 19.69 9.63 -1.18
N GLY A 297 18.57 10.11 -0.62
CA GLY A 297 18.19 11.52 -0.55
C GLY A 297 18.60 12.26 0.73
N SER A 298 19.11 11.58 1.76
CA SER A 298 19.41 12.18 3.07
C SER A 298 20.89 12.49 3.32
N ILE A 299 21.75 12.28 2.32
CA ILE A 299 23.18 12.69 2.39
C ILE A 299 23.35 13.90 1.48
N LYS A 300 23.05 15.06 2.02
CA LYS A 300 23.59 16.36 1.61
C LYS A 300 24.09 17.08 2.84
#